data_64fe59cd44ecc1147f866aca54e7be10
#
_entry.id   64fe59cd44ecc1147f866aca54e7be10
#
_cell.length_a   1.000
_cell.length_b   1.000
_cell.length_c   1.000
_cell.angle_alpha   90.00
_cell.angle_beta   90.00
_cell.angle_gamma   90.00
#
_symmetry.space_group_name_H-M   'P 1'
#
loop_
_entity.id
_entity.type
_entity.pdbx_description
1 polymer ?
#
loop_
_entity_poly.entity_id
_entity_poly.type
_entity_poly.pdbx_seq_one_letter_code
_entity_poly.pdbx_strand_id
1 'polypeptide(L)'
;QLPIKDVIAPLGKETKAFDQNCWQDWYAEKDHTQLVNSGKHDGLRVLAAIDAIAADLDSKGIGEKKTTYRLRDWGISRQRYWGTPIPIIHCGDESKPGCGEVPVPEADLPVILPEDCVPDGTGNPLNKRADFVQCICPSCGKSARRETDTMDTFVDSSWYFMRYTGADSEKMVDDRNDY
;
A
#
# COMPACT_ATOMS: atom_id res chain seq x y z
N GLN A 1 -40.09 -12.60 0.41
CA GLN A 1 -39.42 -12.80 -0.91
C GLN A 1 -40.17 -11.92 -1.90
N LEU A 2 -39.53 -10.84 -2.37
CA LEU A 2 -40.05 -10.05 -3.49
C LEU A 2 -40.00 -10.91 -4.76
N PRO A 3 -41.04 -10.89 -5.60
CA PRO A 3 -41.00 -11.62 -6.83
C PRO A 3 -39.88 -11.06 -7.73
N ILE A 4 -38.99 -11.96 -8.17
CA ILE A 4 -37.81 -11.66 -9.01
C ILE A 4 -38.16 -10.94 -10.33
N LYS A 5 -39.43 -10.94 -10.72
CA LYS A 5 -39.94 -10.22 -11.91
C LYS A 5 -39.81 -8.70 -11.86
N ASP A 6 -39.50 -8.14 -10.69
CA ASP A 6 -39.34 -6.69 -10.49
C ASP A 6 -37.85 -6.22 -10.56
N VAL A 7 -36.93 -7.10 -10.94
CA VAL A 7 -35.55 -6.72 -11.23
C VAL A 7 -35.51 -5.97 -12.56
N ILE A 8 -35.21 -4.68 -12.48
CA ILE A 8 -35.23 -3.77 -13.64
C ILE A 8 -33.90 -3.90 -14.38
N ALA A 9 -34.01 -4.14 -15.66
CA ALA A 9 -32.89 -4.15 -16.59
C ALA A 9 -32.35 -2.75 -16.91
N PRO A 10 -31.12 -2.62 -17.44
CA PRO A 10 -30.51 -1.36 -17.82
C PRO A 10 -31.40 -0.58 -18.79
N LEU A 11 -31.55 0.72 -18.55
CA LEU A 11 -32.29 1.65 -19.39
C LEU A 11 -31.80 1.58 -20.85
N GLY A 12 -32.71 1.24 -21.77
CA GLY A 12 -32.44 1.28 -23.22
C GLY A 12 -32.04 -0.03 -23.90
N LYS A 13 -32.07 -1.17 -23.21
CA LYS A 13 -31.91 -2.48 -23.83
C LYS A 13 -33.18 -3.30 -23.67
N GLU A 14 -33.58 -4.06 -24.73
CA GLU A 14 -34.62 -5.08 -24.62
C GLU A 14 -34.16 -6.11 -23.57
N THR A 15 -34.93 -6.24 -22.52
CA THR A 15 -34.59 -7.10 -21.41
C THR A 15 -35.33 -8.39 -21.47
N LYS A 16 -34.59 -9.48 -21.47
CA LYS A 16 -35.14 -10.78 -21.14
C LYS A 16 -35.50 -10.82 -19.66
N ALA A 17 -36.54 -11.51 -19.28
CA ALA A 17 -36.88 -11.72 -17.88
C ALA A 17 -35.69 -12.31 -17.14
N PHE A 18 -35.52 -11.91 -15.86
CA PHE A 18 -34.49 -12.48 -15.01
C PHE A 18 -34.67 -14.00 -14.89
N ASP A 19 -33.61 -14.75 -15.18
CA ASP A 19 -33.56 -16.21 -15.06
C ASP A 19 -32.36 -16.56 -14.15
N GLN A 20 -32.64 -17.04 -12.95
CA GLN A 20 -31.61 -17.43 -11.98
C GLN A 20 -30.74 -18.61 -12.42
N ASN A 21 -31.20 -19.40 -13.40
CA ASN A 21 -30.50 -20.57 -13.92
C ASN A 21 -29.65 -20.27 -15.16
N CYS A 22 -29.75 -19.05 -15.67
CA CYS A 22 -29.03 -18.62 -16.87
C CYS A 22 -28.38 -17.26 -16.65
N TRP A 23 -27.04 -17.25 -16.53
CA TRP A 23 -26.29 -16.01 -16.41
C TRP A 23 -26.48 -15.14 -17.65
N GLN A 24 -26.67 -13.85 -17.43
CA GLN A 24 -26.72 -12.82 -18.48
C GLN A 24 -25.77 -11.67 -18.06
N ASP A 25 -25.02 -11.13 -19.01
CA ASP A 25 -24.00 -10.11 -18.76
C ASP A 25 -24.55 -8.86 -18.06
N TRP A 26 -25.80 -8.49 -18.35
CA TRP A 26 -26.42 -7.32 -17.72
C TRP A 26 -26.69 -7.51 -16.21
N TYR A 27 -26.63 -8.72 -15.65
CA TYR A 27 -26.78 -8.95 -14.20
C TYR A 27 -25.63 -8.31 -13.42
N ALA A 28 -24.46 -8.16 -14.04
CA ALA A 28 -23.29 -7.51 -13.47
C ALA A 28 -23.09 -6.05 -13.94
N GLU A 29 -23.99 -5.53 -14.75
CA GLU A 29 -23.91 -4.20 -15.31
C GLU A 29 -24.07 -3.16 -14.18
N LYS A 30 -23.13 -2.21 -14.07
CA LYS A 30 -23.07 -1.23 -12.99
C LYS A 30 -23.35 0.20 -13.44
N ASP A 31 -23.13 0.50 -14.70
CA ASP A 31 -23.15 1.89 -15.18
C ASP A 31 -24.55 2.45 -15.35
N HIS A 32 -25.52 1.59 -15.71
CA HIS A 32 -26.89 2.00 -16.03
C HIS A 32 -27.95 1.45 -15.05
N THR A 33 -27.54 0.64 -14.08
CA THR A 33 -28.47 0.06 -13.09
C THR A 33 -28.81 1.10 -12.00
N GLN A 34 -30.02 0.99 -11.47
CA GLN A 34 -30.53 1.79 -10.36
C GLN A 34 -31.13 0.89 -9.29
N LEU A 35 -31.07 1.36 -8.04
CA LEU A 35 -31.71 0.68 -6.93
C LEU A 35 -33.25 0.84 -7.03
N VAL A 36 -33.95 -0.23 -6.73
CA VAL A 36 -35.40 -0.29 -6.60
C VAL A 36 -35.77 -1.03 -5.32
N ASN A 37 -36.93 -0.72 -4.73
CA ASN A 37 -37.40 -1.34 -3.49
C ASN A 37 -36.41 -1.20 -2.31
N SER A 38 -35.60 -0.13 -2.32
CA SER A 38 -34.52 0.16 -1.35
C SER A 38 -34.85 1.36 -0.46
N GLY A 39 -36.12 1.75 -0.38
CA GLY A 39 -36.62 2.85 0.43
C GLY A 39 -35.99 4.19 0.04
N LYS A 40 -35.32 4.87 0.97
CA LYS A 40 -34.71 6.17 0.69
C LYS A 40 -33.57 6.15 -0.33
N HIS A 41 -33.11 4.98 -0.74
CA HIS A 41 -32.04 4.83 -1.71
C HIS A 41 -32.56 4.49 -3.13
N ASP A 42 -33.89 4.46 -3.31
CA ASP A 42 -34.50 4.20 -4.62
C ASP A 42 -34.03 5.22 -5.66
N GLY A 43 -33.81 4.76 -6.87
CA GLY A 43 -33.38 5.58 -8.01
C GLY A 43 -31.88 5.93 -8.02
N LEU A 44 -31.13 5.61 -6.95
CA LEU A 44 -29.69 5.84 -6.95
C LEU A 44 -28.96 4.86 -7.89
N ARG A 45 -27.99 5.39 -8.64
CA ARG A 45 -27.04 4.58 -9.40
C ARG A 45 -26.04 3.92 -8.47
N VAL A 46 -25.37 2.85 -8.94
CA VAL A 46 -24.53 1.98 -8.11
C VAL A 46 -23.51 2.74 -7.26
N LEU A 47 -22.73 3.65 -7.84
CA LEU A 47 -21.71 4.39 -7.07
C LEU A 47 -22.33 5.32 -6.02
N ALA A 48 -23.37 6.07 -6.40
CA ALA A 48 -24.08 6.94 -5.47
C ALA A 48 -24.77 6.13 -4.36
N ALA A 49 -25.28 4.95 -4.68
CA ALA A 49 -25.89 4.06 -3.71
C ALA A 49 -24.86 3.52 -2.71
N ILE A 50 -23.67 3.12 -3.18
CA ILE A 50 -22.58 2.68 -2.31
C ILE A 50 -22.21 3.77 -1.31
N ASP A 51 -22.07 5.02 -1.77
CA ASP A 51 -21.70 6.13 -0.90
C ASP A 51 -22.81 6.47 0.11
N ALA A 52 -24.07 6.51 -0.33
CA ALA A 52 -25.20 6.79 0.54
C ALA A 52 -25.43 5.70 1.59
N ILE A 53 -25.32 4.43 1.21
CA ILE A 53 -25.46 3.30 2.14
C ILE A 53 -24.28 3.26 3.11
N ALA A 54 -23.05 3.51 2.64
CA ALA A 54 -21.89 3.56 3.50
C ALA A 54 -22.00 4.68 4.56
N ALA A 55 -22.47 5.86 4.16
CA ALA A 55 -22.73 6.95 5.09
C ALA A 55 -23.80 6.59 6.13
N ASP A 56 -24.84 5.87 5.77
CA ASP A 56 -25.86 5.39 6.71
C ASP A 56 -25.29 4.37 7.72
N LEU A 57 -24.42 3.47 7.25
CA LEU A 57 -23.77 2.49 8.12
C LEU A 57 -22.81 3.15 9.10
N ASP A 58 -22.04 4.12 8.61
CA ASP A 58 -21.10 4.91 9.41
C ASP A 58 -21.84 5.70 10.50
N SER A 59 -22.92 6.39 10.13
CA SER A 59 -23.76 7.15 11.08
C SER A 59 -24.35 6.29 12.20
N LYS A 60 -24.51 5.00 11.98
CA LYS A 60 -25.00 4.01 12.97
C LYS A 60 -23.87 3.31 13.72
N GLY A 61 -22.60 3.55 13.35
CA GLY A 61 -21.43 2.90 13.93
C GLY A 61 -21.34 1.39 13.65
N ILE A 62 -21.97 0.91 12.55
CA ILE A 62 -22.03 -0.51 12.21
C ILE A 62 -21.30 -0.87 10.92
N GLY A 63 -20.68 0.10 10.25
CA GLY A 63 -19.87 -0.12 9.05
C GLY A 63 -19.31 1.16 8.47
N GLU A 64 -18.30 1.03 7.64
CA GLU A 64 -17.64 2.13 6.93
C GLU A 64 -17.27 1.74 5.50
N LYS A 65 -17.03 2.74 4.64
CA LYS A 65 -16.43 2.50 3.32
C LYS A 65 -14.93 2.29 3.49
N LYS A 66 -14.43 1.13 3.16
CA LYS A 66 -13.01 0.79 3.30
C LYS A 66 -12.42 0.35 1.98
N THR A 67 -11.27 0.92 1.63
CA THR A 67 -10.46 0.44 0.52
C THR A 67 -9.55 -0.68 1.00
N THR A 68 -9.60 -1.83 0.35
CA THR A 68 -8.69 -2.94 0.61
C THR A 68 -7.84 -3.20 -0.62
N TYR A 69 -6.55 -3.40 -0.40
CA TYR A 69 -5.62 -3.78 -1.45
C TYR A 69 -5.56 -5.30 -1.58
N ARG A 70 -5.52 -5.80 -2.81
CA ARG A 70 -5.46 -7.25 -3.09
C ARG A 70 -4.05 -7.80 -3.16
N LEU A 71 -3.04 -6.94 -3.04
CA LEU A 71 -1.66 -7.38 -2.95
C LEU A 71 -1.46 -8.13 -1.62
N ARG A 72 -0.85 -9.30 -1.68
CA ARG A 72 -0.46 -10.03 -0.46
C ARG A 72 0.76 -9.35 0.13
N ASP A 73 0.81 -9.28 1.46
CA ASP A 73 2.00 -8.85 2.17
C ASP A 73 3.17 -9.75 1.83
N TRP A 74 4.34 -9.17 1.64
CA TRP A 74 5.58 -9.86 1.37
C TRP A 74 6.72 -9.18 2.11
N GLY A 75 7.72 -9.97 2.55
CA GLY A 75 8.89 -9.44 3.23
C GLY A 75 9.76 -8.64 2.26
N ILE A 76 9.96 -7.35 2.56
CA ILE A 76 10.79 -6.46 1.75
C ILE A 76 12.28 -6.62 2.01
N SER A 77 12.66 -7.05 3.21
CA SER A 77 14.05 -7.18 3.66
C SER A 77 14.80 -8.31 2.97
N ARG A 78 16.04 -8.03 2.57
CA ARG A 78 17.00 -9.00 2.05
C ARG A 78 18.30 -8.92 2.82
N GLN A 79 18.81 -10.06 3.27
CA GLN A 79 20.04 -10.20 4.05
C GLN A 79 21.25 -10.25 3.12
N ARG A 80 21.54 -9.10 2.49
CA ARG A 80 22.67 -8.95 1.56
C ARG A 80 23.26 -7.54 1.68
N TYR A 81 24.54 -7.39 1.33
CA TYR A 81 25.27 -6.13 1.48
C TYR A 81 25.06 -5.13 0.34
N TRP A 82 24.34 -5.48 -0.71
CA TRP A 82 24.06 -4.65 -1.87
C TRP A 82 22.54 -4.43 -2.04
N GLY A 83 22.17 -3.38 -2.72
CA GLY A 83 20.78 -2.95 -2.92
C GLY A 83 20.48 -1.68 -2.16
N THR A 84 19.23 -1.25 -2.16
CA THR A 84 18.81 -0.04 -1.45
C THR A 84 18.74 -0.30 0.05
N PRO A 85 19.52 0.41 0.89
CA PRO A 85 19.47 0.26 2.34
C PRO A 85 18.10 0.63 2.91
N ILE A 86 17.65 -0.11 3.91
CA ILE A 86 16.44 0.24 4.67
C ILE A 86 16.80 1.32 5.68
N PRO A 87 16.22 2.54 5.60
CA PRO A 87 16.66 3.69 6.40
C PRO A 87 16.06 3.67 7.81
N ILE A 88 16.33 2.61 8.58
CA ILE A 88 15.85 2.41 9.95
C ILE A 88 17.02 2.26 10.92
N ILE A 89 16.82 2.76 12.11
CA ILE A 89 17.73 2.66 13.25
C ILE A 89 17.00 1.95 14.39
N HIS A 90 17.57 0.90 14.91
CA HIS A 90 17.07 0.14 16.06
C HIS A 90 17.66 0.69 17.35
N CYS A 91 16.85 1.36 18.14
CA CYS A 91 17.22 1.97 19.41
C CYS A 91 16.68 1.17 20.59
N GLY A 92 17.58 0.60 21.35
CA GLY A 92 17.27 -0.32 22.44
C GLY A 92 17.25 -1.78 21.98
N ASP A 93 17.09 -2.67 22.94
CA ASP A 93 16.97 -4.12 22.75
C ASP A 93 16.02 -4.67 23.83
N GLU A 94 15.81 -6.00 23.86
CA GLU A 94 14.94 -6.66 24.83
C GLU A 94 15.35 -6.38 26.30
N SER A 95 16.64 -6.15 26.56
CA SER A 95 17.19 -5.90 27.90
C SER A 95 17.26 -4.42 28.27
N LYS A 96 17.25 -3.54 27.24
CA LYS A 96 17.39 -2.06 27.42
C LYS A 96 16.35 -1.34 26.56
N PRO A 97 15.20 -1.00 27.14
CA PRO A 97 14.17 -0.26 26.42
C PRO A 97 14.73 1.05 25.83
N GLY A 98 14.44 1.27 24.55
CA GLY A 98 14.81 2.46 23.80
C GLY A 98 13.61 3.05 23.06
N CYS A 99 13.88 3.74 21.96
CA CYS A 99 12.83 4.32 21.12
C CYS A 99 12.20 3.29 20.15
N GLY A 100 12.75 2.07 20.08
CA GLY A 100 12.35 1.07 19.11
C GLY A 100 12.93 1.35 17.73
N GLU A 101 12.13 1.15 16.71
CA GLU A 101 12.46 1.42 15.31
C GLU A 101 12.30 2.91 15.02
N VAL A 102 13.37 3.56 14.62
CA VAL A 102 13.43 5.01 14.38
C VAL A 102 13.90 5.25 12.94
N PRO A 103 13.17 5.99 12.11
CA PRO A 103 13.63 6.31 10.77
C PRO A 103 14.89 7.20 10.80
N VAL A 104 15.78 7.00 9.83
CA VAL A 104 16.88 7.91 9.56
C VAL A 104 16.30 9.27 9.19
N PRO A 105 16.78 10.39 9.77
CA PRO A 105 16.31 11.72 9.39
C PRO A 105 16.49 11.99 7.90
N GLU A 106 15.56 12.69 7.30
CA GLU A 106 15.59 13.00 5.85
C GLU A 106 16.89 13.74 5.44
N ALA A 107 17.40 14.60 6.32
CA ALA A 107 18.65 15.32 6.09
C ALA A 107 19.89 14.42 6.02
N ASP A 108 19.81 13.21 6.58
CA ASP A 108 20.90 12.22 6.62
C ASP A 108 20.75 11.14 5.52
N LEU A 109 19.80 11.30 4.62
CA LEU A 109 19.61 10.42 3.46
C LEU A 109 20.45 10.93 2.28
N PRO A 110 20.91 10.01 1.39
CA PRO A 110 20.71 8.56 1.43
C PRO A 110 21.63 7.85 2.42
N VAL A 111 21.22 6.71 2.94
CA VAL A 111 22.12 5.80 3.66
C VAL A 111 23.08 5.18 2.65
N ILE A 112 24.39 5.39 2.84
CA ILE A 112 25.44 4.92 1.92
C ILE A 112 25.99 3.60 2.41
N LEU A 113 26.00 2.59 1.55
CA LEU A 113 26.62 1.29 1.82
C LEU A 113 28.16 1.37 1.69
N PRO A 114 28.91 0.63 2.53
CA PRO A 114 30.35 0.48 2.34
C PRO A 114 30.67 -0.23 1.01
N GLU A 115 31.60 0.34 0.24
CA GLU A 115 32.00 -0.22 -1.07
C GLU A 115 32.95 -1.41 -0.95
N ASP A 116 33.61 -1.56 0.20
CA ASP A 116 34.65 -2.54 0.48
C ASP A 116 34.15 -3.80 1.22
N CYS A 117 32.85 -4.07 1.16
CA CYS A 117 32.27 -5.28 1.72
C CYS A 117 32.59 -6.51 0.87
N VAL A 118 33.30 -7.47 1.49
CA VAL A 118 33.62 -8.75 0.83
C VAL A 118 32.80 -9.88 1.44
N PRO A 119 31.98 -10.59 0.66
CA PRO A 119 31.27 -11.78 1.13
C PRO A 119 32.25 -12.91 1.51
N ASP A 120 32.07 -13.46 2.70
CA ASP A 120 32.88 -14.56 3.21
C ASP A 120 32.09 -15.87 3.40
N GLY A 121 30.86 -15.91 2.89
CA GLY A 121 29.97 -17.08 3.00
C GLY A 121 29.28 -17.23 4.37
N THR A 122 29.48 -16.32 5.31
CA THR A 122 28.96 -16.45 6.69
C THR A 122 27.91 -15.39 7.02
N GLY A 123 26.92 -15.24 6.14
CA GLY A 123 25.80 -14.31 6.32
C GLY A 123 26.04 -12.91 5.69
N ASN A 124 25.26 -11.93 6.12
CA ASN A 124 25.34 -10.56 5.58
C ASN A 124 26.63 -9.87 6.07
N PRO A 125 27.57 -9.49 5.18
CA PRO A 125 28.81 -8.81 5.54
C PRO A 125 28.60 -7.50 6.28
N LEU A 126 27.50 -6.77 6.05
CA LEU A 126 27.18 -5.52 6.74
C LEU A 126 27.08 -5.68 8.25
N ASN A 127 26.60 -6.83 8.74
CA ASN A 127 26.51 -7.12 10.16
C ASN A 127 27.86 -7.11 10.89
N LYS A 128 28.95 -7.29 10.16
CA LYS A 128 30.33 -7.33 10.68
C LYS A 128 31.02 -5.96 10.64
N ARG A 129 30.40 -4.98 10.02
CA ARG A 129 30.92 -3.64 9.85
C ARG A 129 30.46 -2.74 11.01
N ALA A 130 31.25 -2.68 12.07
CA ALA A 130 30.93 -1.84 13.23
C ALA A 130 30.78 -0.35 12.87
N ASP A 131 31.55 0.14 11.90
CA ASP A 131 31.52 1.49 11.35
C ASP A 131 30.21 1.80 10.63
N PHE A 132 29.55 0.82 10.05
CA PHE A 132 28.23 0.96 9.43
C PHE A 132 27.10 0.73 10.43
N VAL A 133 27.20 -0.31 11.25
CA VAL A 133 26.14 -0.77 12.14
C VAL A 133 25.93 0.18 13.33
N GLN A 134 27.04 0.63 13.94
CA GLN A 134 26.93 1.45 15.15
C GLN A 134 26.59 2.90 14.78
N CYS A 135 25.55 3.42 15.40
CA CYS A 135 25.11 4.79 15.18
C CYS A 135 24.50 5.38 16.45
N ILE A 136 24.13 6.63 16.37
CA ILE A 136 23.42 7.34 17.43
C ILE A 136 21.95 7.45 17.05
N CYS A 137 21.07 7.15 17.99
CA CYS A 137 19.63 7.31 17.80
C CYS A 137 19.27 8.79 17.63
N PRO A 138 18.64 9.20 16.53
CA PRO A 138 18.29 10.60 16.31
C PRO A 138 17.21 11.11 17.27
N SER A 139 16.42 10.23 17.87
CA SER A 139 15.35 10.60 18.79
C SER A 139 15.82 10.82 20.22
N CYS A 140 16.79 10.04 20.72
CA CYS A 140 17.19 10.11 22.13
C CYS A 140 18.69 10.31 22.38
N GLY A 141 19.53 10.34 21.33
CA GLY A 141 20.97 10.52 21.42
C GLY A 141 21.75 9.34 22.01
N LYS A 142 21.13 8.21 22.25
CA LYS A 142 21.79 7.01 22.79
C LYS A 142 22.41 6.18 21.64
N SER A 143 23.34 5.29 22.02
CA SER A 143 23.90 4.31 21.10
C SER A 143 22.76 3.42 20.55
N ALA A 144 22.81 3.17 19.26
CA ALA A 144 21.80 2.42 18.52
C ALA A 144 22.48 1.62 17.39
N ARG A 145 21.70 0.82 16.70
CA ARG A 145 22.17 0.00 15.56
C ARG A 145 21.41 0.39 14.30
N ARG A 146 22.14 0.59 13.22
CA ARG A 146 21.55 0.76 11.89
C ARG A 146 21.04 -0.58 11.38
N GLU A 147 19.94 -0.56 10.63
CA GLU A 147 19.47 -1.69 9.87
C GLU A 147 20.53 -2.12 8.82
N THR A 148 20.74 -3.41 8.69
CA THR A 148 21.73 -4.00 7.78
C THR A 148 21.11 -4.72 6.60
N ASP A 149 19.80 -4.91 6.60
CA ASP A 149 19.08 -5.45 5.47
C ASP A 149 18.91 -4.39 4.39
N THR A 150 18.84 -4.86 3.16
CA THR A 150 18.51 -4.02 2.00
C THR A 150 17.13 -4.36 1.47
N MET A 151 16.54 -3.45 0.73
CA MET A 151 15.24 -3.68 0.10
C MET A 151 15.35 -4.70 -1.04
N ASP A 152 14.28 -5.45 -1.26
CA ASP A 152 14.13 -6.29 -2.45
C ASP A 152 14.27 -5.44 -3.72
N THR A 153 14.98 -5.98 -4.71
CA THR A 153 15.18 -5.30 -6.00
C THR A 153 13.91 -4.97 -6.75
N PHE A 154 12.79 -5.63 -6.41
CA PHE A 154 11.50 -5.26 -6.96
C PHE A 154 11.09 -3.84 -6.56
N VAL A 155 11.46 -3.39 -5.35
CA VAL A 155 11.24 -2.00 -4.91
C VAL A 155 12.07 -1.04 -5.76
N ASP A 156 13.37 -1.34 -5.97
CA ASP A 156 14.26 -0.52 -6.78
C ASP A 156 13.76 -0.39 -8.22
N SER A 157 13.19 -1.45 -8.77
CA SER A 157 12.72 -1.48 -10.15
C SER A 157 11.29 -0.94 -10.35
N SER A 158 10.57 -0.65 -9.28
CA SER A 158 9.15 -0.30 -9.37
C SER A 158 8.87 1.20 -9.46
N TRP A 159 9.85 2.06 -9.22
CA TRP A 159 9.66 3.51 -9.18
C TRP A 159 10.01 4.23 -10.48
N TYR A 160 10.80 3.62 -11.35
CA TYR A 160 11.43 4.27 -12.52
C TYR A 160 10.43 4.97 -13.46
N PHE A 161 9.23 4.45 -13.58
CA PHE A 161 8.21 5.02 -14.46
C PHE A 161 7.78 6.42 -14.01
N MET A 162 7.81 6.70 -12.72
CA MET A 162 7.53 8.04 -12.19
C MET A 162 8.56 9.06 -12.67
N ARG A 163 9.80 8.64 -12.93
CA ARG A 163 10.85 9.50 -13.46
C ARG A 163 10.53 10.04 -14.84
N TYR A 164 9.75 9.36 -15.64
CA TYR A 164 9.40 9.80 -16.99
C TYR A 164 8.56 11.08 -17.00
N THR A 165 7.80 11.35 -15.97
CA THR A 165 6.99 12.58 -15.84
C THR A 165 7.81 13.80 -15.43
N GLY A 166 9.01 13.59 -14.88
CA GLY A 166 9.94 14.61 -14.42
C GLY A 166 11.38 14.35 -14.85
N ALA A 167 11.61 14.01 -16.13
CA ALA A 167 12.92 13.60 -16.63
C ALA A 167 14.03 14.65 -16.46
N ASP A 168 13.66 15.93 -16.41
CA ASP A 168 14.51 17.09 -16.19
C ASP A 168 14.69 17.48 -14.71
N SER A 169 14.00 16.80 -13.77
CA SER A 169 14.13 17.05 -12.35
C SER A 169 15.48 16.55 -11.81
N GLU A 170 16.07 17.27 -10.85
CA GLU A 170 17.22 16.80 -10.07
C GLU A 170 16.83 15.73 -9.06
N LYS A 171 15.55 15.64 -8.68
CA LYS A 171 15.01 14.62 -7.77
C LYS A 171 14.53 13.41 -8.54
N MET A 172 14.55 12.25 -7.91
CA MET A 172 14.03 10.99 -8.44
C MET A 172 12.53 11.08 -8.75
N VAL A 173 11.78 11.62 -7.79
CA VAL A 173 10.35 11.88 -7.85
C VAL A 173 10.11 13.30 -7.35
N ASP A 174 9.24 14.05 -7.97
CA ASP A 174 8.85 15.40 -7.57
C ASP A 174 7.32 15.59 -7.66
N ASP A 175 6.84 16.79 -7.33
CA ASP A 175 5.42 17.13 -7.25
C ASP A 175 4.65 16.91 -8.58
N ARG A 176 5.37 16.78 -9.70
CA ARG A 176 4.78 16.46 -11.02
C ARG A 176 4.36 15.00 -11.16
N ASN A 177 4.71 14.17 -10.19
CA ASN A 177 4.33 12.75 -10.13
C ASN A 177 2.98 12.50 -9.43
N ASP A 178 2.36 13.56 -8.89
CA ASP A 178 1.03 13.48 -8.32
C ASP A 178 -0.02 13.36 -9.45
N TYR A 179 -0.81 12.28 -9.41
CA TYR A 179 -1.92 11.99 -10.31
C TYR A 179 -3.25 12.08 -9.58
#